data_cc2134892635b134ebb1a35d92c71c6e
#
_entry.id   cc2134892635b134ebb1a35d92c71c6e
#
_cell.length_a   1.000
_cell.length_b   1.000
_cell.length_c   1.000
_cell.angle_alpha   90.00
_cell.angle_beta   90.00
_cell.angle_gamma   90.00
#
_symmetry.space_group_name_H-M   'P 1'
#
loop_
_entity.id
_entity.type
_entity.pdbx_description
1 polymer ?
#
loop_
_entity_poly.entity_id
_entity_poly.type
_entity_poly.pdbx_seq_one_letter_code
_entity_poly.pdbx_strand_id
1 'polypeptide(L)'
;MDPLPEMMVVAAATGAQRVELYTEPYARAFATANESTMVERYAAAARSAQAAGLGVNAGHDLNRDNLPLFLAAVPGVAEVSIGHALIADALEWGLAATVRDYLRVMGDAA
;
A
#
# COMPACT_ATOMS: atom_id res chain seq x y z
N MET A 1 -1.87 -7.80 -6.60
CA MET A 1 -0.67 -8.37 -7.25
C MET A 1 0.41 -8.55 -6.21
N ASP A 2 1.10 -9.66 -6.23
CA ASP A 2 2.20 -9.92 -5.29
C ASP A 2 3.39 -9.00 -5.57
N PRO A 3 4.20 -8.67 -4.54
CA PRO A 3 5.33 -7.75 -4.68
C PRO A 3 6.55 -8.44 -5.29
N LEU A 4 6.43 -8.88 -6.53
CA LEU A 4 7.48 -9.56 -7.29
C LEU A 4 7.97 -8.64 -8.41
N PRO A 5 9.19 -8.06 -8.30
CA PRO A 5 9.69 -7.10 -9.29
C PRO A 5 9.69 -7.63 -10.72
N GLU A 6 10.00 -8.89 -10.91
CA GLU A 6 10.03 -9.52 -12.24
C GLU A 6 8.65 -9.57 -12.92
N MET A 7 7.57 -9.56 -12.16
CA MET A 7 6.22 -9.59 -12.70
C MET A 7 5.75 -8.23 -13.22
N MET A 8 6.44 -7.15 -12.85
CA MET A 8 6.07 -5.80 -13.26
C MET A 8 6.29 -5.58 -14.75
N VAL A 9 7.36 -6.14 -15.29
CA VAL A 9 7.64 -6.09 -16.74
C VAL A 9 6.59 -6.89 -17.50
N VAL A 10 6.19 -8.04 -16.98
CA VAL A 10 5.13 -8.87 -17.58
C VAL A 10 3.80 -8.11 -17.57
N ALA A 11 3.45 -7.49 -16.45
CA ALA A 11 2.22 -6.70 -16.36
C ALA A 11 2.20 -5.54 -17.37
N ALA A 12 3.32 -4.82 -17.52
CA ALA A 12 3.44 -3.75 -18.49
C ALA A 12 3.29 -4.25 -19.92
N ALA A 13 3.83 -5.43 -20.23
CA ALA A 13 3.75 -6.04 -21.55
C ALA A 13 2.32 -6.43 -21.95
N THR A 14 1.43 -6.61 -20.98
CA THR A 14 0.00 -6.90 -21.26
C THR A 14 -0.82 -5.65 -21.62
N GLY A 15 -0.23 -4.46 -21.58
CA GLY A 15 -0.91 -3.19 -21.80
C GLY A 15 -1.53 -2.60 -20.54
N ALA A 16 -1.27 -3.15 -19.38
CA ALA A 16 -1.74 -2.58 -18.10
C ALA A 16 -1.12 -1.20 -17.90
N GLN A 17 -1.89 -0.27 -17.33
CA GLN A 17 -1.43 1.08 -17.01
C GLN A 17 -1.05 1.20 -15.54
N ARG A 18 -1.64 0.38 -14.68
CA ARG A 18 -1.45 0.38 -13.23
C ARG A 18 -1.39 -1.04 -12.69
N VAL A 19 -0.76 -1.20 -11.55
CA VAL A 19 -0.81 -2.42 -10.75
C VAL A 19 -1.25 -2.05 -9.34
N GLU A 20 -1.98 -2.93 -8.69
CA GLU A 20 -2.28 -2.81 -7.27
C GLU A 20 -1.48 -3.87 -6.53
N LEU A 21 -0.64 -3.42 -5.60
CA LEU A 21 0.11 -4.32 -4.73
C LEU A 21 -0.82 -4.87 -3.66
N TYR A 22 -0.82 -6.16 -3.51
CA TYR A 22 -1.62 -6.85 -2.50
C TYR A 22 -0.90 -6.77 -1.15
N THR A 23 -1.44 -5.99 -0.23
CA THR A 23 -0.73 -5.61 0.99
C THR A 23 -1.07 -6.45 2.22
N GLU A 24 -1.85 -7.51 2.11
CA GLU A 24 -2.12 -8.41 3.23
C GLU A 24 -0.83 -9.01 3.84
N PRO A 25 0.14 -9.51 3.03
CA PRO A 25 1.39 -10.01 3.61
C PRO A 25 2.15 -8.95 4.41
N TYR A 26 2.15 -7.70 3.94
CA TYR A 26 2.73 -6.59 4.68
C TYR A 26 2.00 -6.35 6.00
N ALA A 27 0.67 -6.29 5.95
CA ALA A 27 -0.15 -6.07 7.16
C ALA A 27 0.09 -7.16 8.20
N ARG A 28 0.25 -8.40 7.76
CA ARG A 28 0.54 -9.54 8.62
C ARG A 28 1.94 -9.47 9.23
N ALA A 29 2.90 -8.94 8.50
CA ALA A 29 4.29 -8.79 8.96
C ALA A 29 4.51 -7.55 9.82
N PHE A 30 3.57 -6.61 9.82
CA PHE A 30 3.69 -5.34 10.53
C PHE A 30 3.88 -5.58 12.03
N ALA A 31 4.83 -4.86 12.63
CA ALA A 31 5.23 -4.98 14.03
C ALA A 31 5.81 -6.36 14.40
N THR A 32 6.27 -7.12 13.40
CA THR A 32 6.96 -8.39 13.61
C THR A 32 8.43 -8.28 13.18
N ALA A 33 9.21 -9.33 13.42
CA ALA A 33 10.60 -9.39 12.99
C ALA A 33 10.76 -9.36 11.45
N ASN A 34 9.70 -9.67 10.71
CA ASN A 34 9.72 -9.71 9.24
C ASN A 34 9.31 -8.38 8.58
N GLU A 35 8.97 -7.36 9.36
CA GLU A 35 8.47 -6.09 8.85
C GLU A 35 9.43 -5.43 7.86
N SER A 36 10.68 -5.25 8.22
CA SER A 36 11.65 -4.57 7.36
C SER A 36 11.89 -5.32 6.05
N THR A 37 11.99 -6.65 6.09
CA THR A 37 12.17 -7.47 4.89
C THR A 37 10.96 -7.34 3.96
N MET A 38 9.76 -7.35 4.53
CA MET A 38 8.53 -7.23 3.76
C MET A 38 8.41 -5.85 3.12
N VAL A 39 8.69 -4.79 3.86
CA VAL A 39 8.68 -3.41 3.36
C VAL A 39 9.65 -3.25 2.18
N GLU A 40 10.85 -3.82 2.27
CA GLU A 40 11.83 -3.77 1.18
C GLU A 40 11.34 -4.47 -0.08
N ARG A 41 10.62 -5.58 0.06
CA ARG A 41 10.02 -6.28 -1.09
C ARG A 41 9.00 -5.40 -1.81
N TYR A 42 8.14 -4.72 -1.05
CA TYR A 42 7.16 -3.82 -1.64
C TYR A 42 7.82 -2.60 -2.28
N ALA A 43 8.85 -2.04 -1.66
CA ALA A 43 9.60 -0.93 -2.21
C ALA A 43 10.28 -1.30 -3.53
N ALA A 44 10.90 -2.48 -3.59
CA ALA A 44 11.55 -2.99 -4.81
C ALA A 44 10.53 -3.22 -5.92
N ALA A 45 9.37 -3.82 -5.60
CA ALA A 45 8.30 -4.06 -6.55
C ALA A 45 7.74 -2.74 -7.12
N ALA A 46 7.53 -1.74 -6.26
CA ALA A 46 7.06 -0.43 -6.67
C ALA A 46 8.04 0.27 -7.61
N ARG A 47 9.33 0.22 -7.29
CA ARG A 47 10.38 0.79 -8.16
C ARG A 47 10.41 0.10 -9.52
N SER A 48 10.29 -1.22 -9.53
CA SER A 48 10.26 -2.00 -10.78
C SER A 48 9.03 -1.66 -11.63
N ALA A 49 7.87 -1.52 -11.00
CA ALA A 49 6.64 -1.13 -11.69
C ALA A 49 6.77 0.25 -12.32
N GLN A 50 7.29 1.21 -11.58
CA GLN A 50 7.48 2.58 -12.07
C GLN A 50 8.52 2.64 -13.21
N ALA A 51 9.59 1.86 -13.13
CA ALA A 51 10.58 1.76 -14.20
C ALA A 51 9.96 1.14 -15.47
N ALA A 52 8.95 0.29 -15.33
CA ALA A 52 8.21 -0.28 -16.46
C ALA A 52 7.08 0.63 -16.97
N GLY A 53 6.92 1.81 -16.40
CA GLY A 53 5.89 2.77 -16.80
C GLY A 53 4.52 2.55 -16.16
N LEU A 54 4.43 1.75 -15.10
CA LEU A 54 3.17 1.46 -14.42
C LEU A 54 2.94 2.42 -13.24
N GLY A 55 1.69 2.85 -13.06
CA GLY A 55 1.25 3.46 -11.82
C GLY A 55 1.10 2.38 -10.74
N VAL A 56 1.35 2.75 -9.48
CA VAL A 56 1.29 1.82 -8.36
C VAL A 56 0.20 2.23 -7.39
N ASN A 57 -0.73 1.31 -7.17
CA ASN A 57 -1.73 1.41 -6.12
C ASN A 57 -1.44 0.31 -5.09
N ALA A 58 -1.97 0.46 -3.90
CA ALA A 58 -1.82 -0.53 -2.85
C ALA A 58 -3.16 -0.76 -2.15
N GLY A 59 -3.46 -1.99 -1.79
CA GLY A 59 -4.70 -2.31 -1.12
C GLY A 59 -4.69 -3.68 -0.50
N HIS A 60 -5.46 -3.81 0.53
CA HIS A 60 -5.78 -4.97 1.34
C HIS A 60 -5.15 -4.90 2.74
N ASP A 61 -6.01 -4.90 3.73
CA ASP A 61 -5.67 -4.92 5.16
C ASP A 61 -4.80 -3.74 5.66
N LEU A 62 -4.80 -2.63 4.93
CA LEU A 62 -4.17 -1.39 5.40
C LEU A 62 -5.07 -0.71 6.44
N ASN A 63 -4.44 -0.09 7.44
CA ASN A 63 -5.11 0.63 8.52
C ASN A 63 -4.29 1.84 8.96
N ARG A 64 -4.79 2.57 9.95
CA ARG A 64 -4.11 3.78 10.46
C ARG A 64 -2.73 3.50 11.05
N ASP A 65 -2.51 2.30 11.58
CA ASP A 65 -1.26 1.95 12.25
C ASP A 65 -0.18 1.55 11.25
N ASN A 66 -0.53 0.77 10.23
CA ASN A 66 0.45 0.24 9.28
C ASN A 66 0.66 1.11 8.02
N LEU A 67 -0.28 2.00 7.72
CA LEU A 67 -0.23 2.82 6.51
C LEU A 67 0.93 3.82 6.47
N PRO A 68 1.26 4.55 7.57
CA PRO A 68 2.34 5.54 7.54
C PRO A 68 3.69 4.95 7.14
N LEU A 69 4.07 3.82 7.72
CA LEU A 69 5.33 3.16 7.37
C LEU A 69 5.36 2.74 5.91
N PHE A 70 4.25 2.15 5.43
CA PHE A 70 4.15 1.70 4.04
C PHE A 70 4.35 2.87 3.07
N LEU A 71 3.64 3.96 3.26
CA LEU A 71 3.72 5.13 2.37
C LEU A 71 5.08 5.84 2.45
N ALA A 72 5.72 5.84 3.62
CA ALA A 72 7.04 6.44 3.78
C ALA A 72 8.13 5.61 3.09
N ALA A 73 8.01 4.27 3.10
CA ALA A 73 9.05 3.36 2.62
C ALA A 73 8.86 2.94 1.15
N VAL A 74 7.62 2.88 0.68
CA VAL A 74 7.30 2.43 -0.69
C VAL A 74 7.08 3.65 -1.59
N PRO A 75 7.98 3.91 -2.56
CA PRO A 75 7.94 5.16 -3.30
C PRO A 75 6.79 5.22 -4.31
N GLY A 76 6.21 6.42 -4.46
CA GLY A 76 5.34 6.74 -5.58
C GLY A 76 3.99 6.03 -5.60
N VAL A 77 3.48 5.57 -4.46
CA VAL A 77 2.12 5.01 -4.38
C VAL A 77 1.11 6.10 -4.67
N ALA A 78 0.34 5.94 -5.73
CA ALA A 78 -0.61 6.94 -6.19
C ALA A 78 -1.94 6.87 -5.43
N GLU A 79 -2.41 5.67 -5.12
CA GLU A 79 -3.69 5.44 -4.45
C GLU A 79 -3.60 4.25 -3.50
N VAL A 80 -4.38 4.31 -2.43
CA VAL A 80 -4.57 3.19 -1.50
C VAL A 80 -6.05 2.84 -1.41
N SER A 81 -6.35 1.55 -1.27
CA SER A 81 -7.70 1.06 -1.03
C SER A 81 -7.78 0.53 0.39
N ILE A 82 -8.64 1.12 1.20
CA ILE A 82 -8.82 0.76 2.60
C ILE A 82 -10.29 0.41 2.81
N GLY A 83 -10.56 -0.82 3.27
CA GLY A 83 -11.91 -1.31 3.42
C GLY A 83 -12.29 -1.60 4.87
N HIS A 84 -11.99 -2.79 5.34
CA HIS A 84 -12.47 -3.28 6.65
C HIS A 84 -12.05 -2.38 7.81
N ALA A 85 -10.79 -1.93 7.83
CA ALA A 85 -10.30 -1.07 8.91
C ALA A 85 -11.00 0.28 8.93
N LEU A 86 -11.23 0.88 7.76
CA LEU A 86 -11.94 2.16 7.66
C LEU A 86 -13.37 2.03 8.17
N ILE A 87 -14.07 0.97 7.79
CA ILE A 87 -15.45 0.73 8.23
C ILE A 87 -15.50 0.48 9.75
N ALA A 88 -14.58 -0.33 10.29
CA ALA A 88 -14.52 -0.61 11.72
C ALA A 88 -14.27 0.69 12.52
N ASP A 89 -13.35 1.53 12.07
CA ASP A 89 -13.06 2.81 12.72
C ASP A 89 -14.25 3.77 12.60
N ALA A 90 -14.94 3.76 11.46
CA ALA A 90 -16.12 4.61 11.24
C ALA A 90 -17.28 4.23 12.15
N LEU A 91 -17.47 2.96 12.45
CA LEU A 91 -18.48 2.49 13.39
C LEU A 91 -18.21 2.97 14.80
N GLU A 92 -16.95 3.14 15.18
CA GLU A 92 -16.56 3.61 16.51
C GLU A 92 -16.55 5.14 16.61
N TRP A 93 -16.01 5.85 15.60
CA TRP A 93 -15.73 7.28 15.68
C TRP A 93 -16.52 8.16 14.71
N GLY A 94 -17.34 7.56 13.86
CA GLY A 94 -18.06 8.24 12.81
C GLY A 94 -17.26 8.36 11.52
N LEU A 95 -17.97 8.36 10.39
CA LEU A 95 -17.36 8.30 9.07
C LEU A 95 -16.50 9.55 8.77
N ALA A 96 -17.03 10.74 9.02
CA ALA A 96 -16.32 11.98 8.68
C ALA A 96 -15.01 12.12 9.47
N ALA A 97 -15.04 11.83 10.78
CA ALA A 97 -13.86 11.91 11.63
C ALA A 97 -12.81 10.85 11.20
N THR A 98 -13.26 9.65 10.87
CA THR A 98 -12.39 8.57 10.42
C THR A 98 -11.71 8.90 9.08
N VAL A 99 -12.44 9.40 8.10
CA VAL A 99 -11.88 9.80 6.81
C VAL A 99 -10.84 10.91 6.99
N ARG A 100 -11.13 11.91 7.83
CA ARG A 100 -10.15 12.98 8.12
C ARG A 100 -8.88 12.42 8.76
N ASP A 101 -9.01 11.46 9.68
CA ASP A 101 -7.87 10.86 10.35
C ASP A 101 -7.00 10.06 9.37
N TYR A 102 -7.60 9.29 8.46
CA TYR A 102 -6.86 8.57 7.42
C TYR A 102 -6.15 9.53 6.47
N LEU A 103 -6.81 10.62 6.07
CA LEU A 103 -6.17 11.62 5.20
C LEU A 103 -4.99 12.29 5.90
N ARG A 104 -5.12 12.59 7.20
CA ARG A 104 -4.02 13.15 8.00
C ARG A 104 -2.84 12.19 8.08
N VAL A 105 -3.10 10.93 8.37
CA VAL A 105 -2.07 9.88 8.47
C VAL A 105 -1.32 9.72 7.13
N MET A 106 -2.03 9.75 6.02
CA MET A 106 -1.44 9.68 4.68
C MET A 106 -0.59 10.92 4.39
N GLY A 107 -1.06 12.10 4.76
CA GLY A 107 -0.31 13.35 4.59
C GLY A 107 0.97 13.38 5.42
N ASP A 108 0.92 12.89 6.67
CA ASP A 108 2.09 12.81 7.55
C ASP A 108 3.14 11.83 7.01
N ALA A 109 2.73 10.79 6.29
CA ALA A 109 3.61 9.78 5.72
C ALA A 109 4.24 10.22 4.39
N ALA A 110 3.59 11.11 3.69
CA ALA A 110 4.07 11.62 2.41
C ALA A 110 5.21 12.62 2.58
#